data_5f2713a944aeb924cd530d78cfa42c79
#
_entry.id   5f2713a944aeb924cd530d78cfa42c79
#
_cell.length_a   1.000
_cell.length_b   1.000
_cell.length_c   1.000
_cell.angle_alpha   90.00
_cell.angle_beta   90.00
_cell.angle_gamma   90.00
#
_symmetry.space_group_name_H-M   'P 1'
#
loop_
_entity.id
_entity.type
_entity.pdbx_description
1 polymer ?
#
loop_
_entity_poly.entity_id
_entity_poly.type
_entity_poly.pdbx_seq_one_letter_code
_entity_poly.pdbx_strand_id
1 'polypeptide(L)'
;NREMKALLGELEEKVHKGQTLFEAMESMHGCFPKLLVYMVQTGETSGTLDHILEKMSSYYEKEVEMAGKVRTAMIYPCILFFASIGASAFLLTSVLPQFRVMLAEYELPAITRFMMKAGAYLQDNWLLYVCFLPLLLLFMMALFAVPWLRLRRDQMILYIPVISGLMKTIYTSRFASALSVLYGSGTGILECMDITGHVMGNTWIEKKLIEAAVGLQKGESLSQALSRQRIFHPVFLSMVAAAEESGHLEAVLKQA
;
A
#
# COMPACT_ATOMS: atom_id res chain seq x y z
N ASN A 1 -18.48 -16.02 -6.11
CA ASN A 1 -18.04 -15.88 -4.73
C ASN A 1 -19.29 -15.85 -3.85
N ARG A 2 -19.42 -16.80 -2.89
CA ARG A 2 -20.66 -16.97 -2.11
C ARG A 2 -20.94 -15.76 -1.20
N GLU A 3 -19.88 -15.18 -0.65
CA GLU A 3 -19.97 -13.99 0.20
C GLU A 3 -20.43 -12.76 -0.59
N MET A 4 -19.88 -12.53 -1.79
CA MET A 4 -20.28 -11.44 -2.66
C MET A 4 -21.76 -11.55 -3.08
N LYS A 5 -22.24 -12.78 -3.35
CA LYS A 5 -23.65 -12.99 -3.69
C LYS A 5 -24.59 -12.69 -2.52
N ALA A 6 -24.19 -13.06 -1.30
CA ALA A 6 -24.97 -12.75 -0.09
C ALA A 6 -25.00 -11.23 0.16
N LEU A 7 -23.87 -10.55 -0.01
CA LEU A 7 -23.75 -9.11 0.17
C LEU A 7 -24.58 -8.32 -0.85
N LEU A 8 -24.56 -8.74 -2.12
CA LEU A 8 -25.39 -8.13 -3.16
C LEU A 8 -26.89 -8.42 -2.94
N GLY A 9 -27.25 -9.60 -2.43
CA GLY A 9 -28.65 -9.91 -2.09
C GLY A 9 -29.19 -9.06 -0.93
N GLU A 10 -28.35 -8.79 0.10
CA GLU A 10 -28.72 -7.88 1.19
C GLU A 10 -28.89 -6.43 0.69
N LEU A 11 -27.99 -6.00 -0.21
CA LEU A 11 -28.06 -4.69 -0.83
C LEU A 11 -29.36 -4.52 -1.65
N GLU A 12 -29.69 -5.53 -2.48
CA GLU A 12 -30.91 -5.59 -3.29
C GLU A 12 -32.15 -5.50 -2.40
N GLU A 13 -32.21 -6.26 -1.30
CA GLU A 13 -33.32 -6.24 -0.37
C GLU A 13 -33.57 -4.84 0.25
N LYS A 14 -32.48 -4.14 0.62
CA LYS A 14 -32.56 -2.79 1.19
C LYS A 14 -33.08 -1.77 0.18
N VAL A 15 -32.57 -1.83 -1.06
CA VAL A 15 -33.04 -0.96 -2.15
C VAL A 15 -34.50 -1.25 -2.48
N HIS A 16 -34.94 -2.51 -2.50
CA HIS A 16 -36.37 -2.85 -2.68
C HIS A 16 -37.27 -2.34 -1.54
N LYS A 17 -36.72 -2.16 -0.34
CA LYS A 17 -37.43 -1.53 0.79
C LYS A 17 -37.52 0.00 0.69
N GLY A 18 -37.01 0.59 -0.40
CA GLY A 18 -37.10 2.03 -0.69
C GLY A 18 -35.92 2.86 -0.17
N GLN A 19 -34.84 2.24 0.29
CA GLN A 19 -33.60 2.96 0.59
C GLN A 19 -32.89 3.32 -0.73
N THR A 20 -32.19 4.46 -0.72
CA THR A 20 -31.27 4.79 -1.82
C THR A 20 -30.11 3.78 -1.84
N LEU A 21 -29.44 3.63 -2.97
CA LEU A 21 -28.27 2.75 -3.07
C LEU A 21 -27.17 3.19 -2.10
N PHE A 22 -26.97 4.51 -1.96
CA PHE A 22 -26.03 5.08 -0.98
C PHE A 22 -26.39 4.68 0.46
N GLU A 23 -27.65 4.91 0.88
CA GLU A 23 -28.10 4.56 2.24
C GLU A 23 -27.96 3.06 2.54
N ALA A 24 -28.31 2.22 1.56
CA ALA A 24 -28.14 0.77 1.68
C ALA A 24 -26.69 0.38 1.84
N MET A 25 -25.77 0.92 1.02
CA MET A 25 -24.33 0.65 1.12
C MET A 25 -23.71 1.19 2.41
N GLU A 26 -24.08 2.39 2.84
CA GLU A 26 -23.59 3.00 4.08
C GLU A 26 -24.03 2.21 5.31
N SER A 27 -25.27 1.72 5.33
CA SER A 27 -25.80 0.88 6.43
C SER A 27 -25.06 -0.45 6.59
N MET A 28 -24.37 -0.93 5.53
CA MET A 28 -23.57 -2.14 5.51
C MET A 28 -22.08 -1.83 5.88
N HIS A 29 -21.88 -1.20 7.01
CA HIS A 29 -20.61 -0.65 7.50
C HIS A 29 -19.39 -1.55 7.20
N GLY A 30 -18.43 -1.03 6.42
CA GLY A 30 -17.15 -1.69 6.13
C GLY A 30 -17.20 -2.75 5.02
N CYS A 31 -18.37 -3.07 4.46
CA CYS A 31 -18.49 -4.02 3.35
C CYS A 31 -18.06 -3.41 2.01
N PHE A 32 -18.25 -2.11 1.85
CA PHE A 32 -17.90 -1.37 0.64
C PHE A 32 -16.76 -0.37 0.90
N PRO A 33 -15.86 -0.16 -0.08
CA PRO A 33 -14.83 0.88 0.01
C PRO A 33 -15.47 2.28 0.12
N LYS A 34 -14.94 3.12 1.00
CA LYS A 34 -15.46 4.48 1.23
C LYS A 34 -15.58 5.32 -0.04
N LEU A 35 -14.59 5.22 -0.94
CA LEU A 35 -14.64 5.92 -2.23
C LEU A 35 -15.86 5.53 -3.05
N LEU A 36 -16.16 4.23 -3.12
CA LEU A 36 -17.32 3.74 -3.87
C LEU A 36 -18.63 4.27 -3.27
N VAL A 37 -18.77 4.22 -1.94
CA VAL A 37 -19.97 4.72 -1.24
C VAL A 37 -20.17 6.21 -1.51
N TYR A 38 -19.11 7.00 -1.41
CA TYR A 38 -19.15 8.45 -1.69
C TYR A 38 -19.51 8.74 -3.16
N MET A 39 -18.89 8.00 -4.08
CA MET A 39 -19.17 8.17 -5.52
C MET A 39 -20.60 7.79 -5.89
N VAL A 40 -21.16 6.75 -5.26
CA VAL A 40 -22.56 6.37 -5.43
C VAL A 40 -23.48 7.48 -4.92
N GLN A 41 -23.20 8.08 -3.77
CA GLN A 41 -23.93 9.23 -3.24
C GLN A 41 -23.95 10.40 -4.25
N THR A 42 -22.78 10.73 -4.78
CA THR A 42 -22.65 11.80 -5.80
C THR A 42 -23.44 11.45 -7.08
N GLY A 43 -23.39 10.20 -7.52
CA GLY A 43 -24.11 9.71 -8.70
C GLY A 43 -25.63 9.71 -8.54
N GLU A 44 -26.13 9.33 -7.38
CA GLU A 44 -27.57 9.37 -7.08
C GLU A 44 -28.09 10.81 -7.02
N THR A 45 -27.37 11.70 -6.35
CA THR A 45 -27.77 13.13 -6.23
C THR A 45 -27.73 13.87 -7.57
N SER A 46 -26.79 13.53 -8.44
CA SER A 46 -26.65 14.15 -9.76
C SER A 46 -27.42 13.44 -10.87
N GLY A 47 -27.98 12.25 -10.62
CA GLY A 47 -28.65 11.42 -11.62
C GLY A 47 -27.67 10.77 -12.64
N THR A 48 -26.38 10.69 -12.32
CA THR A 48 -25.33 10.16 -13.21
C THR A 48 -24.73 8.85 -12.72
N LEU A 49 -25.54 8.03 -12.02
CA LEU A 49 -25.08 6.81 -11.35
C LEU A 49 -24.38 5.82 -12.32
N ASP A 50 -24.92 5.64 -13.53
CA ASP A 50 -24.36 4.74 -14.53
C ASP A 50 -22.92 5.12 -14.91
N HIS A 51 -22.70 6.42 -15.16
CA HIS A 51 -21.37 6.94 -15.50
C HIS A 51 -20.37 6.82 -14.34
N ILE A 52 -20.86 7.04 -13.11
CA ILE A 52 -20.06 6.90 -11.90
C ILE A 52 -19.66 5.45 -11.67
N LEU A 53 -20.57 4.50 -11.84
CA LEU A 53 -20.28 3.07 -11.69
C LEU A 53 -19.27 2.58 -12.74
N GLU A 54 -19.37 3.05 -13.98
CA GLU A 54 -18.38 2.76 -15.03
C GLU A 54 -16.98 3.29 -14.66
N LYS A 55 -16.90 4.55 -14.18
CA LYS A 55 -15.64 5.14 -13.69
C LYS A 55 -15.06 4.34 -12.52
N MET A 56 -15.90 3.91 -11.57
CA MET A 56 -15.48 3.11 -10.44
C MET A 56 -15.00 1.71 -10.84
N SER A 57 -15.66 1.08 -11.80
CA SER A 57 -15.19 -0.19 -12.38
C SER A 57 -13.77 -0.05 -12.93
N SER A 58 -13.56 0.94 -13.79
CA SER A 58 -12.23 1.22 -14.36
C SER A 58 -11.17 1.57 -13.31
N TYR A 59 -11.54 2.29 -12.25
CA TYR A 59 -10.65 2.60 -11.13
C TYR A 59 -10.20 1.35 -10.41
N TYR A 60 -11.13 0.46 -10.02
CA TYR A 60 -10.79 -0.77 -9.29
C TYR A 60 -10.08 -1.80 -10.17
N GLU A 61 -10.36 -1.86 -11.47
CA GLU A 61 -9.61 -2.68 -12.41
C GLU A 61 -8.13 -2.28 -12.45
N LYS A 62 -7.85 -0.98 -12.55
CA LYS A 62 -6.47 -0.45 -12.50
C LYS A 62 -5.80 -0.73 -11.15
N GLU A 63 -6.52 -0.61 -10.04
CA GLU A 63 -5.99 -0.87 -8.71
C GLU A 63 -5.60 -2.35 -8.54
N VAL A 64 -6.45 -3.27 -8.99
CA VAL A 64 -6.18 -4.71 -8.99
C VAL A 64 -5.01 -5.06 -9.90
N GLU A 65 -4.95 -4.48 -11.10
CA GLU A 65 -3.85 -4.69 -12.05
C GLU A 65 -2.51 -4.21 -11.44
N MET A 66 -2.49 -3.03 -10.84
CA MET A 66 -1.30 -2.49 -10.17
C MET A 66 -0.86 -3.39 -9.01
N ALA A 67 -1.79 -3.81 -8.15
CA ALA A 67 -1.50 -4.73 -7.06
C ALA A 67 -0.94 -6.07 -7.58
N GLY A 68 -1.48 -6.58 -8.68
CA GLY A 68 -1.00 -7.77 -9.38
C GLY A 68 0.43 -7.61 -9.88
N LYS A 69 0.75 -6.50 -10.54
CA LYS A 69 2.11 -6.19 -11.03
C LYS A 69 3.13 -6.14 -9.88
N VAL A 70 2.78 -5.47 -8.79
CA VAL A 70 3.64 -5.39 -7.59
C VAL A 70 3.87 -6.78 -6.99
N ARG A 71 2.79 -7.58 -6.84
CA ARG A 71 2.89 -8.95 -6.30
C ARG A 71 3.78 -9.83 -7.16
N THR A 72 3.61 -9.78 -8.49
CA THR A 72 4.43 -10.57 -9.42
C THR A 72 5.90 -10.15 -9.38
N ALA A 73 6.18 -8.85 -9.33
CA ALA A 73 7.54 -8.34 -9.22
C ALA A 73 8.23 -8.76 -7.93
N MET A 74 7.50 -8.97 -6.83
CA MET A 74 8.05 -9.41 -5.55
C MET A 74 8.38 -10.91 -5.48
N ILE A 75 7.84 -11.73 -6.38
CA ILE A 75 8.08 -13.18 -6.39
C ILE A 75 9.58 -13.49 -6.57
N TYR A 76 10.21 -12.86 -7.56
CA TYR A 76 11.63 -13.12 -7.85
C TYR A 76 12.57 -12.75 -6.69
N PRO A 77 12.53 -11.55 -6.09
CA PRO A 77 13.31 -11.22 -4.91
C PRO A 77 13.08 -12.18 -3.73
N CYS A 78 11.84 -12.59 -3.49
CA CYS A 78 11.51 -13.54 -2.44
C CYS A 78 12.16 -14.91 -2.68
N ILE A 79 12.03 -15.47 -3.89
CA ILE A 79 12.64 -16.76 -4.23
C ILE A 79 14.16 -16.69 -4.07
N LEU A 80 14.80 -15.63 -4.61
CA LEU A 80 16.24 -15.46 -4.52
C LEU A 80 16.72 -15.33 -3.07
N PHE A 81 16.00 -14.58 -2.25
CA PHE A 81 16.30 -14.40 -0.84
C PHE A 81 16.23 -15.72 -0.06
N PHE A 82 15.15 -16.48 -0.21
CA PHE A 82 15.01 -17.77 0.46
C PHE A 82 16.00 -18.83 -0.06
N ALA A 83 16.27 -18.84 -1.36
CA ALA A 83 17.27 -19.73 -1.95
C ALA A 83 18.69 -19.41 -1.41
N SER A 84 19.04 -18.12 -1.30
CA SER A 84 20.33 -17.69 -0.74
C SER A 84 20.47 -18.06 0.73
N ILE A 85 19.43 -17.89 1.53
CA ILE A 85 19.42 -18.30 2.94
C ILE A 85 19.56 -19.81 3.05
N GLY A 86 18.81 -20.58 2.25
CA GLY A 86 18.88 -22.04 2.24
C GLY A 86 20.27 -22.56 1.83
N ALA A 87 20.86 -22.01 0.78
CA ALA A 87 22.19 -22.36 0.35
C ALA A 87 23.25 -22.01 1.42
N SER A 88 23.16 -20.84 2.04
CA SER A 88 24.06 -20.43 3.12
C SER A 88 23.94 -21.33 4.35
N ALA A 89 22.72 -21.64 4.75
CA ALA A 89 22.46 -22.56 5.86
C ALA A 89 23.03 -23.96 5.56
N PHE A 90 22.79 -24.49 4.36
CA PHE A 90 23.35 -25.78 3.93
C PHE A 90 24.89 -25.79 3.95
N LEU A 91 25.53 -24.75 3.44
CA LEU A 91 27.00 -24.64 3.47
C LEU A 91 27.53 -24.60 4.91
N LEU A 92 26.91 -23.85 5.78
CA LEU A 92 27.33 -23.70 7.19
C LEU A 92 27.10 -24.98 8.02
N THR A 93 26.00 -25.69 7.77
CA THR A 93 25.63 -26.85 8.59
C THR A 93 26.14 -28.18 8.05
N SER A 94 26.31 -28.33 6.73
CA SER A 94 26.65 -29.61 6.10
C SER A 94 28.07 -29.65 5.50
N VAL A 95 28.48 -28.57 4.84
CA VAL A 95 29.75 -28.53 4.13
C VAL A 95 30.90 -28.11 5.06
N LEU A 96 30.73 -27.03 5.79
CA LEU A 96 31.78 -26.45 6.63
C LEU A 96 32.27 -27.40 7.74
N PRO A 97 31.43 -28.23 8.40
CA PRO A 97 31.89 -29.21 9.38
C PRO A 97 32.82 -30.27 8.83
N GLN A 98 32.70 -30.66 7.56
CA GLN A 98 33.56 -31.65 6.92
C GLN A 98 35.02 -31.18 6.84
N PHE A 99 35.24 -29.88 6.69
CA PHE A 99 36.56 -29.27 6.68
C PHE A 99 37.16 -29.08 8.09
N ARG A 100 36.35 -29.20 9.14
CA ARG A 100 36.79 -28.98 10.52
C ARG A 100 37.91 -29.94 10.94
N VAL A 101 37.84 -31.18 10.50
CA VAL A 101 38.86 -32.22 10.80
C VAL A 101 40.17 -31.90 10.08
N MET A 102 40.10 -31.45 8.82
CA MET A 102 41.29 -31.11 8.01
C MET A 102 41.98 -29.81 8.45
N LEU A 103 41.20 -28.90 9.05
CA LEU A 103 41.69 -27.57 9.47
C LEU A 103 42.02 -27.50 10.97
N ALA A 104 41.89 -28.61 11.70
CA ALA A 104 42.11 -28.64 13.15
C ALA A 104 43.56 -28.34 13.57
N GLU A 105 44.53 -28.59 12.67
CA GLU A 105 45.96 -28.35 12.90
C GLU A 105 46.42 -26.92 12.53
N TYR A 106 45.56 -26.10 11.93
CA TYR A 106 45.93 -24.76 11.47
C TYR A 106 45.25 -23.68 12.31
N GLU A 107 45.96 -22.57 12.55
CA GLU A 107 45.36 -21.37 13.15
C GLU A 107 44.41 -20.72 12.16
N LEU A 108 43.10 -20.89 12.38
CA LEU A 108 42.07 -20.38 11.54
C LEU A 108 41.89 -18.85 11.71
N PRO A 109 41.71 -18.08 10.61
CA PRO A 109 41.33 -16.68 10.66
C PRO A 109 40.06 -16.46 11.49
N ALA A 110 39.95 -15.30 12.16
CA ALA A 110 38.85 -15.01 13.07
C ALA A 110 37.46 -15.17 12.41
N ILE A 111 37.33 -14.79 11.13
CA ILE A 111 36.09 -14.89 10.34
C ILE A 111 35.72 -16.38 10.17
N THR A 112 36.65 -17.26 9.79
CA THR A 112 36.38 -18.68 9.60
C THR A 112 35.96 -19.33 10.93
N ARG A 113 36.64 -18.98 12.01
CA ARG A 113 36.31 -19.45 13.36
C ARG A 113 34.92 -19.01 13.81
N PHE A 114 34.54 -17.78 13.48
CA PHE A 114 33.17 -17.25 13.75
C PHE A 114 32.14 -18.04 12.93
N MET A 115 32.36 -18.23 11.62
CA MET A 115 31.44 -18.97 10.75
C MET A 115 31.26 -20.43 11.21
N MET A 116 32.33 -21.10 11.63
CA MET A 116 32.29 -22.47 12.16
C MET A 116 31.50 -22.56 13.46
N LYS A 117 31.70 -21.60 14.38
CA LYS A 117 30.87 -21.50 15.62
C LYS A 117 29.40 -21.22 15.32
N ALA A 118 29.13 -20.32 14.40
CA ALA A 118 27.76 -20.02 13.98
C ALA A 118 27.07 -21.23 13.33
N GLY A 119 27.79 -21.96 12.47
CA GLY A 119 27.27 -23.19 11.85
C GLY A 119 26.97 -24.30 12.87
N ALA A 120 27.88 -24.54 13.81
CA ALA A 120 27.64 -25.49 14.90
C ALA A 120 26.46 -25.09 15.78
N TYR A 121 26.36 -23.80 16.14
CA TYR A 121 25.24 -23.29 16.94
C TYR A 121 23.90 -23.41 16.22
N LEU A 122 23.87 -23.18 14.90
CA LEU A 122 22.70 -23.39 14.06
C LEU A 122 22.28 -24.86 14.00
N GLN A 123 23.27 -25.78 13.90
CA GLN A 123 23.02 -27.22 13.85
C GLN A 123 22.49 -27.76 15.18
N ASP A 124 23.07 -27.33 16.28
CA ASP A 124 22.70 -27.80 17.62
C ASP A 124 21.32 -27.26 18.07
N ASN A 125 20.93 -26.07 17.56
CA ASN A 125 19.72 -25.37 18.00
C ASN A 125 18.68 -25.18 16.86
N TRP A 126 18.70 -26.02 15.83
CA TRP A 126 17.81 -25.85 14.66
C TRP A 126 16.31 -25.81 15.01
N LEU A 127 15.88 -26.60 16.01
CA LEU A 127 14.51 -26.60 16.54
C LEU A 127 14.12 -25.24 17.12
N LEU A 128 15.07 -24.58 17.82
CA LEU A 128 14.84 -23.23 18.35
C LEU A 128 14.55 -22.22 17.24
N TYR A 129 15.28 -22.30 16.11
CA TYR A 129 15.05 -21.38 14.98
C TYR A 129 13.75 -21.68 14.25
N VAL A 130 13.41 -22.95 14.07
CA VAL A 130 12.14 -23.36 13.44
C VAL A 130 10.94 -22.92 14.27
N CYS A 131 11.03 -22.92 15.59
CA CYS A 131 9.95 -22.45 16.48
C CYS A 131 9.98 -20.93 16.71
N PHE A 132 11.17 -20.36 16.88
CA PHE A 132 11.31 -18.94 17.25
C PHE A 132 11.06 -18.01 16.07
N LEU A 133 11.47 -18.38 14.84
CA LEU A 133 11.30 -17.55 13.66
C LEU A 133 9.81 -17.26 13.34
N PRO A 134 8.91 -18.26 13.25
CA PRO A 134 7.50 -17.99 13.05
C PRO A 134 6.87 -17.28 14.26
N LEU A 135 7.31 -17.56 15.48
CA LEU A 135 6.83 -16.84 16.67
C LEU A 135 7.25 -15.37 16.64
N LEU A 136 8.49 -15.08 16.23
CA LEU A 136 8.99 -13.72 16.04
C LEU A 136 8.22 -12.99 14.93
N LEU A 137 7.93 -13.67 13.81
CA LEU A 137 7.11 -13.12 12.73
C LEU A 137 5.68 -12.83 13.19
N LEU A 138 5.06 -13.74 13.92
CA LEU A 138 3.75 -13.54 14.53
C LEU A 138 3.75 -12.37 15.52
N PHE A 139 4.77 -12.28 16.37
CA PHE A 139 4.95 -11.18 17.30
C PHE A 139 5.14 -9.84 16.59
N MET A 140 5.96 -9.81 15.52
CA MET A 140 6.12 -8.63 14.66
C MET A 140 4.79 -8.24 13.99
N MET A 141 4.05 -9.20 13.44
CA MET A 141 2.72 -8.94 12.86
C MET A 141 1.74 -8.40 13.91
N ALA A 142 1.73 -8.95 15.11
CA ALA A 142 0.90 -8.47 16.21
C ALA A 142 1.29 -7.05 16.65
N LEU A 143 2.59 -6.75 16.76
CA LEU A 143 3.08 -5.39 17.01
C LEU A 143 2.64 -4.40 15.92
N PHE A 144 2.69 -4.82 14.65
CA PHE A 144 2.24 -3.99 13.53
C PHE A 144 0.71 -3.83 13.46
N ALA A 145 -0.06 -4.68 14.12
CA ALA A 145 -1.52 -4.56 14.21
C ALA A 145 -1.97 -3.49 15.24
N VAL A 146 -1.10 -3.09 16.17
CA VAL A 146 -1.44 -2.11 17.22
C VAL A 146 -1.74 -0.73 16.61
N PRO A 147 -2.93 -0.14 16.85
CA PRO A 147 -3.36 1.12 16.23
C PRO A 147 -2.39 2.29 16.50
N TRP A 148 -1.79 2.34 17.68
CA TRP A 148 -0.84 3.38 18.08
C TRP A 148 0.46 3.37 17.26
N LEU A 149 0.90 2.19 16.80
CA LEU A 149 2.09 2.05 15.97
C LEU A 149 1.82 2.29 14.47
N ARG A 150 0.55 2.35 14.04
CA ARG A 150 0.18 2.54 12.63
C ARG A 150 0.84 3.77 12.01
N LEU A 151 0.74 4.91 12.67
CA LEU A 151 1.30 6.16 12.16
C LEU A 151 2.83 6.06 11.95
N ARG A 152 3.55 5.47 12.92
CA ARG A 152 5.00 5.31 12.83
C ARG A 152 5.41 4.28 11.79
N ARG A 153 4.69 3.17 11.71
CA ARG A 153 4.90 2.15 10.67
C ARG A 153 4.68 2.74 9.28
N ASP A 154 3.56 3.41 9.08
CA ASP A 154 3.16 4.01 7.82
C ASP A 154 4.17 5.08 7.36
N GLN A 155 4.73 5.82 8.30
CA GLN A 155 5.84 6.73 8.06
C GLN A 155 7.14 5.99 7.71
N MET A 156 7.53 4.96 8.48
CA MET A 156 8.78 4.21 8.27
C MET A 156 8.86 3.58 6.89
N ILE A 157 7.77 3.00 6.38
CA ILE A 157 7.71 2.37 5.06
C ILE A 157 8.11 3.37 3.96
N LEU A 158 7.74 4.64 4.09
CA LEU A 158 8.07 5.70 3.14
C LEU A 158 9.53 6.20 3.25
N TYR A 159 10.22 5.90 4.36
CA TYR A 159 11.61 6.33 4.60
C TYR A 159 12.64 5.24 4.32
N ILE A 160 12.25 3.97 4.17
CA ILE A 160 13.18 2.89 3.81
C ILE A 160 13.68 3.11 2.38
N PRO A 161 15.00 3.34 2.15
CA PRO A 161 15.51 3.80 0.85
C PRO A 161 15.21 2.84 -0.32
N VAL A 162 15.14 1.53 -0.08
CA VAL A 162 14.85 0.51 -1.10
C VAL A 162 13.35 0.48 -1.47
N ILE A 163 12.47 0.72 -0.50
CA ILE A 163 11.01 0.58 -0.65
C ILE A 163 10.35 1.94 -0.94
N SER A 164 10.97 3.04 -0.47
CA SER A 164 10.37 4.38 -0.55
C SER A 164 10.03 4.82 -1.98
N GLY A 165 10.91 4.52 -2.94
CA GLY A 165 10.66 4.86 -4.35
C GLY A 165 9.43 4.15 -4.90
N LEU A 166 9.33 2.84 -4.67
CA LEU A 166 8.18 2.04 -5.09
C LEU A 166 6.88 2.50 -4.40
N MET A 167 6.93 2.73 -3.09
CA MET A 167 5.76 3.18 -2.32
C MET A 167 5.30 4.57 -2.77
N LYS A 168 6.21 5.50 -3.01
CA LYS A 168 5.87 6.82 -3.57
C LYS A 168 5.16 6.70 -4.92
N THR A 169 5.65 5.85 -5.81
CA THR A 169 5.00 5.61 -7.10
C THR A 169 3.60 5.03 -6.92
N ILE A 170 3.43 4.01 -6.09
CA ILE A 170 2.12 3.39 -5.82
C ILE A 170 1.14 4.41 -5.24
N TYR A 171 1.56 5.17 -4.22
CA TYR A 171 0.68 6.16 -3.60
C TYR A 171 0.41 7.35 -4.52
N THR A 172 1.38 7.76 -5.36
CA THR A 172 1.16 8.82 -6.36
C THR A 172 0.12 8.38 -7.39
N SER A 173 0.24 7.17 -7.93
CA SER A 173 -0.72 6.65 -8.90
C SER A 173 -2.11 6.45 -8.29
N ARG A 174 -2.20 5.92 -7.07
CA ARG A 174 -3.46 5.76 -6.34
C ARG A 174 -4.12 7.11 -6.06
N PHE A 175 -3.34 8.10 -5.62
CA PHE A 175 -3.81 9.47 -5.39
C PHE A 175 -4.31 10.11 -6.69
N ALA A 176 -3.52 10.08 -7.76
CA ALA A 176 -3.89 10.64 -9.05
C ALA A 176 -5.18 10.02 -9.60
N SER A 177 -5.29 8.69 -9.53
CA SER A 177 -6.47 7.96 -10.00
C SER A 177 -7.72 8.31 -9.19
N ALA A 178 -7.64 8.33 -7.86
CA ALA A 178 -8.77 8.69 -7.00
C ALA A 178 -9.17 10.16 -7.20
N LEU A 179 -8.19 11.06 -7.24
CA LEU A 179 -8.43 12.48 -7.48
C LEU A 179 -9.05 12.75 -8.87
N SER A 180 -8.58 12.04 -9.90
CA SER A 180 -9.15 12.13 -11.27
C SER A 180 -10.62 11.75 -11.31
N VAL A 181 -11.01 10.67 -10.63
CA VAL A 181 -12.40 10.21 -10.59
C VAL A 181 -13.29 11.20 -9.84
N LEU A 182 -12.84 11.65 -8.67
CA LEU A 182 -13.59 12.62 -7.84
C LEU A 182 -13.73 13.97 -8.53
N TYR A 183 -12.63 14.53 -8.99
CA TYR A 183 -12.61 15.84 -9.67
C TYR A 183 -13.37 15.81 -10.99
N GLY A 184 -13.23 14.74 -11.76
CA GLY A 184 -13.99 14.52 -13.01
C GLY A 184 -15.49 14.23 -12.82
N SER A 185 -15.96 14.02 -11.58
CA SER A 185 -17.39 13.97 -11.23
C SER A 185 -17.95 15.32 -10.80
N GLY A 186 -17.14 16.40 -10.83
CA GLY A 186 -17.54 17.74 -10.44
C GLY A 186 -17.39 18.05 -8.94
N THR A 187 -16.78 17.15 -8.17
CA THR A 187 -16.50 17.37 -6.75
C THR A 187 -15.46 18.48 -6.57
N GLY A 188 -15.67 19.37 -5.62
CA GLY A 188 -14.73 20.44 -5.31
C GLY A 188 -13.36 19.92 -4.86
N ILE A 189 -12.27 20.60 -5.24
CA ILE A 189 -10.89 20.12 -5.01
C ILE A 189 -10.58 19.87 -3.53
N LEU A 190 -11.11 20.66 -2.61
CA LEU A 190 -10.91 20.48 -1.17
C LEU A 190 -11.56 19.18 -0.66
N GLU A 191 -12.76 18.92 -1.13
CA GLU A 191 -13.50 17.70 -0.80
C GLU A 191 -12.83 16.47 -1.44
N CYS A 192 -12.34 16.59 -2.69
CA CYS A 192 -11.52 15.56 -3.32
C CYS A 192 -10.29 15.22 -2.50
N MET A 193 -9.60 16.20 -1.94
CA MET A 193 -8.42 15.99 -1.09
C MET A 193 -8.74 15.24 0.19
N ASP A 194 -9.85 15.57 0.84
CA ASP A 194 -10.31 14.94 2.07
C ASP A 194 -10.65 13.46 1.83
N ILE A 195 -11.51 13.20 0.84
CA ILE A 195 -11.94 11.84 0.49
C ILE A 195 -10.74 10.99 0.05
N THR A 196 -9.88 11.53 -0.81
CA THR A 196 -8.70 10.83 -1.28
C THR A 196 -7.77 10.49 -0.12
N GLY A 197 -7.62 11.39 0.86
CA GLY A 197 -6.84 11.12 2.07
C GLY A 197 -7.29 9.85 2.79
N HIS A 198 -8.58 9.72 3.01
CA HIS A 198 -9.17 8.55 3.68
C HIS A 198 -9.03 7.24 2.89
N VAL A 199 -8.97 7.33 1.56
CA VAL A 199 -8.86 6.17 0.66
C VAL A 199 -7.43 5.64 0.52
N MET A 200 -6.40 6.47 0.84
CA MET A 200 -5.00 6.07 0.69
C MET A 200 -4.59 4.84 1.53
N GLY A 201 -5.31 4.54 2.61
CA GLY A 201 -5.03 3.39 3.48
C GLY A 201 -3.71 3.52 4.26
N ASN A 202 -3.15 4.73 4.32
CA ASN A 202 -1.94 5.06 5.06
C ASN A 202 -2.20 6.32 5.88
N THR A 203 -2.17 6.19 7.21
CA THR A 203 -2.51 7.27 8.14
C THR A 203 -1.54 8.45 8.10
N TRP A 204 -0.29 8.21 7.71
CA TRP A 204 0.69 9.28 7.52
C TRP A 204 0.37 10.11 6.28
N ILE A 205 0.03 9.46 5.16
CA ILE A 205 -0.35 10.14 3.92
C ILE A 205 -1.65 10.90 4.11
N GLU A 206 -2.66 10.30 4.76
CA GLU A 206 -3.91 10.95 5.12
C GLU A 206 -3.66 12.26 5.87
N LYS A 207 -2.85 12.22 6.93
CA LYS A 207 -2.46 13.42 7.68
C LYS A 207 -1.80 14.47 6.79
N LYS A 208 -0.89 14.05 5.89
CA LYS A 208 -0.20 14.94 4.96
C LYS A 208 -1.14 15.56 3.93
N LEU A 209 -2.14 14.84 3.47
CA LEU A 209 -3.16 15.38 2.56
C LEU A 209 -4.10 16.37 3.26
N ILE A 210 -4.45 16.13 4.52
CA ILE A 210 -5.19 17.11 5.34
C ILE A 210 -4.36 18.40 5.51
N GLU A 211 -3.05 18.29 5.80
CA GLU A 211 -2.15 19.45 5.87
C GLU A 211 -2.09 20.21 4.53
N ALA A 212 -2.07 19.50 3.39
CA ALA A 212 -2.11 20.10 2.06
C ALA A 212 -3.46 20.81 1.78
N ALA A 213 -4.58 20.20 2.18
CA ALA A 213 -5.90 20.78 2.04
C ALA A 213 -6.03 22.12 2.81
N VAL A 214 -5.41 22.24 3.99
CA VAL A 214 -5.33 23.51 4.73
C VAL A 214 -4.53 24.57 3.95
N GLY A 215 -3.48 24.18 3.21
CA GLY A 215 -2.75 25.08 2.31
C GLY A 215 -3.65 25.62 1.19
N LEU A 216 -4.41 24.72 0.54
CA LEU A 216 -5.39 25.09 -0.49
C LEU A 216 -6.46 26.07 0.02
N GLN A 217 -6.98 25.86 1.22
CA GLN A 217 -7.93 26.79 1.86
C GLN A 217 -7.37 28.20 2.07
N LYS A 218 -6.03 28.30 2.22
CA LYS A 218 -5.32 29.58 2.35
C LYS A 218 -4.94 30.21 1.01
N GLY A 219 -5.35 29.62 -0.11
CA GLY A 219 -5.10 30.10 -1.46
C GLY A 219 -3.79 29.62 -2.09
N GLU A 220 -3.12 28.63 -1.51
CA GLU A 220 -1.98 27.98 -2.18
C GLU A 220 -2.48 27.18 -3.39
N SER A 221 -1.63 27.04 -4.44
CA SER A 221 -1.93 26.15 -5.55
C SER A 221 -1.84 24.67 -5.12
N LEU A 222 -2.56 23.79 -5.83
CA LEU A 222 -2.55 22.35 -5.55
C LEU A 222 -1.11 21.79 -5.64
N SER A 223 -0.40 22.19 -6.68
CA SER A 223 0.99 21.78 -6.89
C SER A 223 1.93 22.20 -5.75
N GLN A 224 1.78 23.45 -5.24
CA GLN A 224 2.55 23.95 -4.11
C GLN A 224 2.20 23.21 -2.81
N ALA A 225 0.91 23.06 -2.51
CA ALA A 225 0.43 22.37 -1.32
C ALA A 225 0.91 20.92 -1.26
N LEU A 226 0.85 20.20 -2.39
CA LEU A 226 1.33 18.81 -2.50
C LEU A 226 2.86 18.70 -2.43
N SER A 227 3.59 19.60 -3.09
CA SER A 227 5.07 19.62 -3.11
C SER A 227 5.66 19.75 -1.71
N ARG A 228 5.07 20.57 -0.85
CA ARG A 228 5.47 20.76 0.54
C ARG A 228 5.46 19.47 1.35
N GLN A 229 4.57 18.53 1.02
CA GLN A 229 4.43 17.28 1.77
C GLN A 229 5.52 16.24 1.47
N ARG A 230 6.23 16.33 0.34
CA ARG A 230 7.34 15.46 -0.07
C ARG A 230 6.99 13.96 -0.16
N ILE A 231 5.71 13.62 -0.32
CA ILE A 231 5.21 12.24 -0.43
C ILE A 231 5.05 11.78 -1.87
N PHE A 232 4.91 12.72 -2.81
CA PHE A 232 4.66 12.42 -4.22
C PHE A 232 5.94 12.44 -5.06
N HIS A 233 5.85 11.75 -6.21
CA HIS A 233 6.94 11.73 -7.17
C HIS A 233 7.10 13.11 -7.84
N PRO A 234 8.34 13.64 -8.05
CA PRO A 234 8.55 14.97 -8.63
C PRO A 234 7.91 15.17 -9.99
N VAL A 235 7.92 14.14 -10.85
CA VAL A 235 7.28 14.20 -12.18
C VAL A 235 5.78 14.47 -12.07
N PHE A 236 5.10 13.80 -11.15
CA PHE A 236 3.67 14.04 -10.92
C PHE A 236 3.40 15.49 -10.48
N LEU A 237 4.20 16.02 -9.57
CA LEU A 237 4.06 17.41 -9.11
C LEU A 237 4.24 18.42 -10.24
N SER A 238 5.21 18.18 -11.14
CA SER A 238 5.39 19.01 -12.34
C SER A 238 4.21 18.93 -13.30
N MET A 239 3.63 17.74 -13.46
CA MET A 239 2.44 17.55 -14.28
C MET A 239 1.22 18.28 -13.68
N VAL A 240 1.03 18.21 -12.37
CA VAL A 240 -0.04 18.94 -11.66
C VAL A 240 0.13 20.44 -11.80
N ALA A 241 1.36 20.97 -11.66
CA ALA A 241 1.64 22.40 -11.82
C ALA A 241 1.28 22.89 -13.24
N ALA A 242 1.72 22.17 -14.28
CA ALA A 242 1.39 22.50 -15.65
C ALA A 242 -0.13 22.41 -15.94
N ALA A 243 -0.80 21.44 -15.30
CA ALA A 243 -2.24 21.26 -15.42
C ALA A 243 -3.04 22.38 -14.74
N GLU A 244 -2.57 22.88 -13.60
CA GLU A 244 -3.16 24.05 -12.93
C GLU A 244 -3.07 25.31 -13.79
N GLU A 245 -1.87 25.57 -14.36
CA GLU A 245 -1.65 26.74 -15.22
C GLU A 245 -2.49 26.69 -16.51
N SER A 246 -2.65 25.50 -17.08
CA SER A 246 -3.43 25.31 -18.33
C SER A 246 -4.94 25.12 -18.11
N GLY A 247 -5.41 24.93 -16.88
CA GLY A 247 -6.79 24.63 -16.56
C GLY A 247 -7.26 23.21 -16.93
N HIS A 248 -6.34 22.31 -17.30
CA HIS A 248 -6.64 20.94 -17.76
C HIS A 248 -6.30 19.87 -16.72
N LEU A 249 -6.62 20.13 -15.46
CA LEU A 249 -6.26 19.26 -14.33
C LEU A 249 -6.79 17.82 -14.48
N GLU A 250 -8.05 17.66 -14.95
CA GLU A 250 -8.68 16.35 -15.14
C GLU A 250 -7.91 15.47 -16.15
N ALA A 251 -7.53 16.04 -17.27
CA ALA A 251 -6.82 15.30 -18.34
C ALA A 251 -5.46 14.77 -17.86
N VAL A 252 -4.74 15.58 -17.10
CA VAL A 252 -3.42 15.21 -16.59
C VAL A 252 -3.53 14.17 -15.47
N LEU A 253 -4.48 14.31 -14.56
CA LEU A 253 -4.71 13.33 -13.49
C LEU A 253 -5.11 11.95 -14.02
N LYS A 254 -5.76 11.88 -15.18
CA LYS A 254 -6.13 10.62 -15.83
C LYS A 254 -4.92 9.89 -16.44
N GLN A 255 -3.86 10.63 -16.79
CA GLN A 255 -2.65 10.08 -17.42
C GLN A 255 -1.53 9.74 -16.41
N ALA A 256 -1.62 10.26 -15.17
CA ALA A 256 -0.63 10.06 -14.12
C ALA A 256 -0.84 8.75 -13.34
#